data_1be91f42126c2655c1eb4aebe3e4a74e
#
_entry.id   1be91f42126c2655c1eb4aebe3e4a74e
#
_cell.length_a   1.000
_cell.length_b   1.000
_cell.length_c   1.000
_cell.angle_alpha   90.00
_cell.angle_beta   90.00
_cell.angle_gamma   90.00
#
_symmetry.space_group_name_H-M   'P 1'
#
loop_
_entity.id
_entity.type
_entity.pdbx_description
1 polymer ?
#
loop_
_entity_poly.entity_id
_entity_poly.type
_entity_poly.pdbx_seq_one_letter_code
_entity_poly.pdbx_strand_id
1 'polypeptide(L)'
;MANQKKHRWLPYLMVLPAFSIMVLVVVFPIVNTVARSFRTTDGRFTLDNYVYFFTSAEALQSLLFTLAEALTVMALSVVLSFLLALYLRFSKSPVSRALGKLYLLPRFIPGIAAVYAVMNVIKDSGSINRIAAAFGVDYKPGLLYDLKGIILSNLWFCIPFAAMMMSAALSSVNDSYVESARDAGCSWRDVLCRIILPLTYKDVIVSATFILMGQVGAFTIPYLTGPNNPKMLGILLYQRAPT
;
A
#
# COMPACT_ATOMS: atom_id res chain seq x y z
N MET A 1 8.96 31.98 -41.25
CA MET A 1 9.57 30.85 -40.50
C MET A 1 10.58 31.25 -39.40
N ALA A 2 10.66 32.50 -38.94
CA ALA A 2 11.68 32.96 -38.00
C ALA A 2 11.23 33.03 -36.51
N ASN A 3 9.99 32.68 -36.15
CA ASN A 3 9.47 32.93 -34.79
C ASN A 3 9.32 31.67 -33.92
N GLN A 4 9.64 30.48 -34.44
CA GLN A 4 9.53 29.23 -33.66
C GLN A 4 10.71 28.93 -32.73
N LYS A 5 11.85 29.58 -32.92
CA LYS A 5 13.06 29.36 -32.09
C LYS A 5 13.02 30.06 -30.73
N LYS A 6 12.23 31.14 -30.58
CA LYS A 6 12.23 32.01 -29.39
C LYS A 6 11.53 31.40 -28.17
N HIS A 7 10.73 30.34 -28.33
CA HIS A 7 9.96 29.74 -27.23
C HIS A 7 10.42 28.34 -26.78
N ARG A 8 11.53 27.81 -27.30
CA ARG A 8 12.02 26.47 -26.94
C ARG A 8 12.38 26.32 -25.45
N TRP A 9 12.77 27.41 -24.81
CA TRP A 9 13.21 27.41 -23.39
C TRP A 9 12.05 27.67 -22.41
N LEU A 10 10.93 28.18 -22.87
CA LEU A 10 9.81 28.53 -22.01
C LEU A 10 9.25 27.32 -21.25
N PRO A 11 9.04 26.12 -21.82
CA PRO A 11 8.60 24.95 -21.08
C PRO A 11 9.60 24.54 -19.97
N TYR A 12 10.91 24.64 -20.22
CA TYR A 12 11.92 24.33 -19.23
C TYR A 12 11.93 25.32 -18.07
N LEU A 13 11.78 26.61 -18.37
CA LEU A 13 11.66 27.67 -17.34
C LEU A 13 10.40 27.48 -16.49
N MET A 14 9.29 27.03 -17.07
CA MET A 14 8.04 26.77 -16.32
C MET A 14 8.17 25.56 -15.39
N VAL A 15 8.94 24.53 -15.76
CA VAL A 15 9.16 23.32 -14.94
C VAL A 15 10.26 23.53 -13.90
N LEU A 16 11.19 24.45 -14.14
CA LEU A 16 12.38 24.67 -13.32
C LEU A 16 12.08 24.94 -11.83
N PRO A 17 11.09 25.78 -11.44
CA PRO A 17 10.79 26.00 -10.01
C PRO A 17 10.33 24.71 -9.31
N ALA A 18 9.42 23.97 -9.91
CA ALA A 18 8.93 22.70 -9.34
C ALA A 18 10.04 21.64 -9.26
N PHE A 19 10.87 21.55 -10.31
CA PHE A 19 12.02 20.66 -10.34
C PHE A 19 13.06 21.01 -9.28
N SER A 20 13.36 22.32 -9.10
CA SER A 20 14.30 22.78 -8.07
C SER A 20 13.82 22.45 -6.67
N ILE A 21 12.54 22.67 -6.38
CA ILE A 21 11.94 22.29 -5.09
C ILE A 21 12.04 20.76 -4.87
N MET A 22 11.72 19.97 -5.88
CA MET A 22 11.85 18.51 -5.80
C MET A 22 13.30 18.08 -5.51
N VAL A 23 14.29 18.66 -6.18
CA VAL A 23 15.71 18.35 -5.95
C VAL A 23 16.12 18.73 -4.53
N LEU A 24 15.76 19.92 -4.06
CA LEU A 24 16.14 20.41 -2.73
C LEU A 24 15.44 19.65 -1.59
N VAL A 25 14.15 19.34 -1.75
CA VAL A 25 13.34 18.76 -0.65
C VAL A 25 13.38 17.23 -0.66
N VAL A 26 13.57 16.60 -1.81
CA VAL A 26 13.54 15.14 -1.93
C VAL A 26 14.92 14.57 -2.22
N VAL A 27 15.55 14.99 -3.32
CA VAL A 27 16.82 14.37 -3.77
C VAL A 27 17.96 14.68 -2.80
N PHE A 28 18.11 15.95 -2.39
CA PHE A 28 19.19 16.35 -1.50
C PHE A 28 19.18 15.61 -0.15
N PRO A 29 18.06 15.50 0.60
CA PRO A 29 18.03 14.70 1.83
C PRO A 29 18.33 13.21 1.59
N ILE A 30 17.86 12.62 0.49
CA ILE A 30 18.16 11.21 0.16
C ILE A 30 19.67 11.03 -0.03
N VAL A 31 20.28 11.85 -0.88
CA VAL A 31 21.73 11.80 -1.14
C VAL A 31 22.52 12.01 0.16
N ASN A 32 22.11 12.96 0.99
CA ASN A 32 22.75 13.23 2.27
C ASN A 32 22.62 12.03 3.24
N THR A 33 21.45 11.41 3.30
CA THR A 33 21.23 10.21 4.12
C THR A 33 22.09 9.04 3.65
N VAL A 34 22.15 8.80 2.35
CA VAL A 34 23.04 7.78 1.76
C VAL A 34 24.50 8.10 2.06
N ALA A 35 24.94 9.34 1.89
CA ALA A 35 26.31 9.74 2.21
C ALA A 35 26.64 9.56 3.70
N ARG A 36 25.70 9.86 4.59
CA ARG A 36 25.84 9.64 6.04
C ARG A 36 25.91 8.16 6.42
N SER A 37 25.19 7.29 5.71
CA SER A 37 25.21 5.85 5.99
C SER A 37 26.60 5.20 5.81
N PHE A 38 27.46 5.85 5.01
CA PHE A 38 28.86 5.45 4.81
C PHE A 38 29.85 6.21 5.71
N ARG A 39 29.38 6.89 6.75
CA ARG A 39 30.26 7.67 7.65
C ARG A 39 30.05 7.28 9.10
N THR A 40 31.14 7.29 9.87
CA THR A 40 31.10 7.27 11.34
C THR A 40 30.67 8.62 11.88
N THR A 41 30.38 8.71 13.17
CA THR A 41 30.17 9.97 13.90
C THR A 41 31.33 10.96 13.71
N ASP A 42 32.56 10.47 13.57
CA ASP A 42 33.78 11.27 13.34
C ASP A 42 33.98 11.67 11.87
N GLY A 43 33.03 11.34 10.98
CA GLY A 43 33.07 11.71 9.56
C GLY A 43 33.97 10.83 8.68
N ARG A 44 34.59 9.75 9.23
CA ARG A 44 35.41 8.81 8.45
C ARG A 44 34.52 7.86 7.65
N PHE A 45 35.00 7.44 6.49
CA PHE A 45 34.31 6.41 5.70
C PHE A 45 34.31 5.06 6.41
N THR A 46 33.13 4.43 6.48
CA THR A 46 32.96 3.10 7.08
C THR A 46 31.81 2.33 6.45
N LEU A 47 31.88 1.00 6.53
CA LEU A 47 30.79 0.07 6.24
C LEU A 47 30.18 -0.54 7.51
N ASP A 48 30.66 -0.13 8.69
CA ASP A 48 30.23 -0.72 9.97
C ASP A 48 28.72 -0.59 10.21
N ASN A 49 28.11 0.49 9.74
CA ASN A 49 26.65 0.67 9.80
C ASN A 49 25.89 -0.46 9.09
N TYR A 50 26.41 -0.90 7.94
CA TYR A 50 25.83 -2.00 7.16
C TYR A 50 26.14 -3.36 7.82
N VAL A 51 27.38 -3.56 8.25
CA VAL A 51 27.77 -4.78 8.98
C VAL A 51 26.90 -4.92 10.22
N TYR A 52 26.76 -3.87 11.03
CA TYR A 52 25.90 -3.86 12.20
C TYR A 52 24.44 -4.21 11.85
N PHE A 53 23.89 -3.62 10.80
CA PHE A 53 22.50 -3.87 10.39
C PHE A 53 22.27 -5.35 10.06
N PHE A 54 23.18 -5.98 9.30
CA PHE A 54 23.05 -7.38 8.88
C PHE A 54 23.52 -8.40 9.92
N THR A 55 24.27 -7.99 10.95
CA THR A 55 24.69 -8.85 12.05
C THR A 55 23.81 -8.73 13.29
N SER A 56 23.10 -7.62 13.43
CA SER A 56 22.15 -7.41 14.54
C SER A 56 20.90 -8.26 14.37
N ALA A 57 20.70 -9.19 15.30
CA ALA A 57 19.49 -10.04 15.31
C ALA A 57 18.20 -9.22 15.36
N GLU A 58 18.18 -8.12 16.13
CA GLU A 58 17.01 -7.23 16.22
C GLU A 58 16.71 -6.52 14.90
N ALA A 59 17.73 -5.99 14.22
CA ALA A 59 17.55 -5.29 12.95
C ALA A 59 17.10 -6.25 11.85
N LEU A 60 17.69 -7.44 11.77
CA LEU A 60 17.32 -8.46 10.79
C LEU A 60 15.90 -8.98 11.05
N GLN A 61 15.53 -9.23 12.29
CA GLN A 61 14.19 -9.65 12.66
C GLN A 61 13.14 -8.58 12.31
N SER A 62 13.45 -7.31 12.57
CA SER A 62 12.59 -6.18 12.20
C SER A 62 12.45 -6.02 10.67
N LEU A 63 13.54 -6.25 9.93
CA LEU A 63 13.49 -6.26 8.46
C LEU A 63 12.59 -7.37 7.93
N LEU A 64 12.80 -8.60 8.39
CA LEU A 64 12.03 -9.76 7.96
C LEU A 64 10.55 -9.62 8.32
N PHE A 65 10.26 -9.11 9.52
CA PHE A 65 8.89 -8.82 9.95
C PHE A 65 8.21 -7.76 9.07
N THR A 66 8.94 -6.68 8.75
CA THR A 66 8.44 -5.63 7.85
C THR A 66 8.18 -6.14 6.43
N LEU A 67 9.08 -6.95 5.89
CA LEU A 67 8.90 -7.55 4.57
C LEU A 67 7.74 -8.56 4.54
N ALA A 68 7.61 -9.39 5.57
CA ALA A 68 6.51 -10.34 5.68
C ALA A 68 5.15 -9.63 5.73
N GLU A 69 5.05 -8.56 6.54
CA GLU A 69 3.86 -7.70 6.61
C GLU A 69 3.57 -7.05 5.27
N ALA A 70 4.55 -6.34 4.70
CA ALA A 70 4.39 -5.60 3.46
C ALA A 70 3.97 -6.50 2.28
N LEU A 71 4.59 -7.67 2.14
CA LEU A 71 4.24 -8.65 1.11
C LEU A 71 2.85 -9.24 1.33
N THR A 72 2.47 -9.51 2.58
CA THR A 72 1.14 -10.06 2.90
C THR A 72 0.05 -9.04 2.60
N VAL A 73 0.22 -7.79 3.06
CA VAL A 73 -0.74 -6.71 2.79
C VAL A 73 -0.83 -6.43 1.29
N MET A 74 0.31 -6.37 0.59
CA MET A 74 0.33 -6.20 -0.86
C MET A 74 -0.46 -7.32 -1.56
N ALA A 75 -0.16 -8.58 -1.26
CA ALA A 75 -0.80 -9.71 -1.92
C ALA A 75 -2.32 -9.73 -1.66
N LEU A 76 -2.73 -9.59 -0.39
CA LEU A 76 -4.15 -9.56 -0.03
C LEU A 76 -4.87 -8.36 -0.64
N SER A 77 -4.28 -7.17 -0.59
CA SER A 77 -4.88 -5.97 -1.17
C SER A 77 -5.04 -6.08 -2.67
N VAL A 78 -4.03 -6.60 -3.38
CA VAL A 78 -4.09 -6.80 -4.85
C VAL A 78 -5.20 -7.79 -5.20
N VAL A 79 -5.25 -8.94 -4.55
CA VAL A 79 -6.24 -9.97 -4.86
C VAL A 79 -7.66 -9.46 -4.54
N LEU A 80 -7.88 -8.95 -3.33
CA LEU A 80 -9.21 -8.48 -2.91
C LEU A 80 -9.71 -7.31 -3.75
N SER A 81 -8.81 -6.38 -4.07
CA SER A 81 -9.14 -5.22 -4.89
C SER A 81 -9.40 -5.58 -6.34
N PHE A 82 -8.66 -6.53 -6.90
CA PHE A 82 -8.90 -7.02 -8.27
C PHE A 82 -10.25 -7.72 -8.36
N LEU A 83 -10.58 -8.58 -7.40
CA LEU A 83 -11.90 -9.22 -7.33
C LEU A 83 -13.03 -8.20 -7.17
N LEU A 84 -12.83 -7.19 -6.32
CA LEU A 84 -13.79 -6.10 -6.17
C LEU A 84 -13.96 -5.33 -7.47
N ALA A 85 -12.88 -4.95 -8.13
CA ALA A 85 -12.92 -4.22 -9.39
C ALA A 85 -13.60 -5.02 -10.52
N LEU A 86 -13.33 -6.33 -10.61
CA LEU A 86 -14.04 -7.23 -11.52
C LEU A 86 -15.55 -7.28 -11.22
N TYR A 87 -15.90 -7.41 -9.94
CA TYR A 87 -17.29 -7.43 -9.53
C TYR A 87 -18.00 -6.11 -9.87
N LEU A 88 -17.36 -4.98 -9.62
CA LEU A 88 -17.91 -3.66 -9.97
C LEU A 88 -18.07 -3.46 -11.48
N ARG A 89 -17.14 -4.00 -12.28
CA ARG A 89 -17.13 -3.86 -13.74
C ARG A 89 -18.21 -4.70 -14.42
N PHE A 90 -18.35 -5.96 -14.02
CA PHE A 90 -19.17 -6.94 -14.76
C PHE A 90 -20.53 -7.24 -14.12
N SER A 91 -20.73 -6.93 -12.84
CA SER A 91 -21.99 -7.16 -12.15
C SER A 91 -22.91 -5.93 -12.25
N LYS A 92 -24.13 -6.15 -12.75
CA LYS A 92 -25.20 -5.13 -12.78
C LYS A 92 -26.11 -5.16 -11.53
N SER A 93 -25.73 -5.91 -10.49
CA SER A 93 -26.52 -6.07 -9.28
C SER A 93 -26.69 -4.76 -8.48
N PRO A 94 -27.75 -4.61 -7.68
CA PRO A 94 -27.90 -3.46 -6.80
C PRO A 94 -26.77 -3.34 -5.78
N VAL A 95 -26.20 -4.49 -5.34
CA VAL A 95 -25.06 -4.54 -4.42
C VAL A 95 -23.81 -3.97 -5.10
N SER A 96 -23.53 -4.33 -6.36
CA SER A 96 -22.41 -3.76 -7.11
C SER A 96 -22.53 -2.23 -7.23
N ARG A 97 -23.72 -1.75 -7.52
CA ARG A 97 -23.98 -0.30 -7.61
C ARG A 97 -23.77 0.42 -6.26
N ALA A 98 -24.20 -0.18 -5.17
CA ALA A 98 -23.99 0.35 -3.82
C ALA A 98 -22.49 0.36 -3.46
N LEU A 99 -21.81 -0.77 -3.65
CA LEU A 99 -20.36 -0.91 -3.40
C LEU A 99 -19.54 0.08 -4.25
N GLY A 100 -19.92 0.26 -5.53
CA GLY A 100 -19.24 1.21 -6.42
C GLY A 100 -19.32 2.67 -5.95
N LYS A 101 -20.34 3.03 -5.15
CA LYS A 101 -20.44 4.35 -4.51
C LYS A 101 -19.72 4.42 -3.18
N LEU A 102 -19.57 3.31 -2.47
CA LEU A 102 -19.13 3.28 -1.08
C LEU A 102 -17.67 2.88 -0.89
N TYR A 103 -17.07 2.12 -1.82
CA TYR A 103 -15.73 1.55 -1.63
C TYR A 103 -14.61 2.58 -1.43
N LEU A 104 -14.82 3.83 -1.86
CA LEU A 104 -13.87 4.91 -1.66
C LEU A 104 -14.07 5.67 -0.33
N LEU A 105 -15.19 5.47 0.38
CA LEU A 105 -15.47 6.19 1.63
C LEU A 105 -14.34 6.09 2.66
N PRO A 106 -13.67 4.93 2.83
CA PRO A 106 -12.55 4.83 3.77
C PRO A 106 -11.44 5.85 3.53
N ARG A 107 -11.26 6.32 2.30
CA ARG A 107 -10.19 7.28 1.95
C ARG A 107 -10.49 8.72 2.39
N PHE A 108 -11.73 9.04 2.71
CA PHE A 108 -12.13 10.36 3.20
C PHE A 108 -12.03 10.47 4.72
N ILE A 109 -11.81 9.34 5.42
CA ILE A 109 -11.66 9.33 6.88
C ILE A 109 -10.20 9.63 7.21
N PRO A 110 -9.91 10.59 8.12
CA PRO A 110 -8.55 10.85 8.57
C PRO A 110 -7.87 9.58 9.10
N GLY A 111 -6.62 9.32 8.65
CA GLY A 111 -5.94 8.05 8.90
C GLY A 111 -5.91 7.64 10.38
N ILE A 112 -5.57 8.56 11.28
CA ILE A 112 -5.51 8.29 12.72
C ILE A 112 -6.90 7.90 13.25
N ALA A 113 -7.96 8.61 12.87
CA ALA A 113 -9.32 8.29 13.29
C ALA A 113 -9.75 6.89 12.81
N ALA A 114 -9.42 6.54 11.56
CA ALA A 114 -9.71 5.22 11.01
C ALA A 114 -8.95 4.11 11.76
N VAL A 115 -7.67 4.31 12.10
CA VAL A 115 -6.90 3.33 12.89
C VAL A 115 -7.54 3.11 14.26
N TYR A 116 -7.91 4.16 14.98
CA TYR A 116 -8.61 4.02 16.27
C TYR A 116 -9.97 3.34 16.13
N ALA A 117 -10.70 3.59 15.04
CA ALA A 117 -11.96 2.88 14.76
C ALA A 117 -11.71 1.38 14.55
N VAL A 118 -10.72 1.01 13.73
CA VAL A 118 -10.33 -0.40 13.52
C VAL A 118 -9.89 -1.04 14.83
N MET A 119 -9.04 -0.38 15.63
CA MET A 119 -8.64 -0.87 16.96
C MET A 119 -9.85 -1.14 17.86
N ASN A 120 -10.84 -0.23 17.88
CA ASN A 120 -12.07 -0.43 18.67
C ASN A 120 -12.92 -1.60 18.17
N VAL A 121 -12.79 -1.97 16.92
CA VAL A 121 -13.50 -3.14 16.35
C VAL A 121 -12.77 -4.43 16.70
N ILE A 122 -11.43 -4.48 16.56
CA ILE A 122 -10.64 -5.72 16.63
C ILE A 122 -10.10 -6.07 18.03
N LYS A 123 -10.09 -5.13 18.99
CA LYS A 123 -9.63 -5.41 20.37
C LYS A 123 -10.53 -6.44 21.07
N ASP A 124 -9.98 -7.18 22.02
CA ASP A 124 -10.68 -8.25 22.73
C ASP A 124 -11.94 -7.79 23.49
N SER A 125 -12.05 -6.52 23.85
CA SER A 125 -13.25 -5.87 24.38
C SER A 125 -13.99 -5.04 23.32
N GLY A 126 -13.72 -5.27 22.05
CA GLY A 126 -14.21 -4.49 20.93
C GLY A 126 -15.62 -4.81 20.49
N SER A 127 -16.04 -4.15 19.40
CA SER A 127 -17.42 -4.30 18.89
C SER A 127 -17.70 -5.73 18.43
N ILE A 128 -16.73 -6.41 17.80
CA ILE A 128 -16.89 -7.81 17.37
C ILE A 128 -17.13 -8.73 18.58
N ASN A 129 -16.32 -8.57 19.64
CA ASN A 129 -16.47 -9.38 20.85
C ASN A 129 -17.80 -9.12 21.55
N ARG A 130 -18.24 -7.86 21.63
CA ARG A 130 -19.56 -7.54 22.23
C ARG A 130 -20.71 -8.16 21.46
N ILE A 131 -20.66 -8.17 20.13
CA ILE A 131 -21.67 -8.84 19.30
C ILE A 131 -21.61 -10.35 19.54
N ALA A 132 -20.43 -10.97 19.51
CA ALA A 132 -20.25 -12.39 19.77
C ALA A 132 -20.80 -12.80 21.18
N ALA A 133 -20.48 -11.98 22.20
CA ALA A 133 -20.97 -12.19 23.57
C ALA A 133 -22.49 -12.12 23.67
N ALA A 134 -23.15 -11.27 22.89
CA ALA A 134 -24.61 -11.22 22.82
C ALA A 134 -25.24 -12.53 22.29
N PHE A 135 -24.47 -13.31 21.51
CA PHE A 135 -24.83 -14.66 21.05
C PHE A 135 -24.26 -15.77 21.94
N GLY A 136 -23.71 -15.44 23.12
CA GLY A 136 -23.17 -16.44 24.06
C GLY A 136 -21.77 -16.96 23.66
N VAL A 137 -21.08 -16.32 22.74
CA VAL A 137 -19.73 -16.72 22.28
C VAL A 137 -18.68 -15.80 22.89
N ASP A 138 -17.78 -16.36 23.72
CA ASP A 138 -16.59 -15.62 24.20
C ASP A 138 -15.51 -15.66 23.11
N TYR A 139 -15.46 -14.59 22.32
CA TYR A 139 -14.54 -14.44 21.18
C TYR A 139 -13.44 -13.42 21.50
N LYS A 140 -12.25 -13.92 21.81
CA LYS A 140 -11.06 -13.08 22.08
C LYS A 140 -9.93 -13.44 21.12
N PRO A 141 -9.95 -12.90 19.90
CA PRO A 141 -9.02 -13.30 18.84
C PRO A 141 -7.57 -12.80 19.03
N GLY A 142 -7.29 -11.91 20.00
CA GLY A 142 -5.94 -11.38 20.24
C GLY A 142 -5.35 -10.69 19.02
N LEU A 143 -6.17 -9.97 18.25
CA LEU A 143 -5.73 -9.37 16.98
C LEU A 143 -4.91 -8.10 17.20
N LEU A 144 -5.15 -7.36 18.29
CA LEU A 144 -4.44 -6.13 18.57
C LEU A 144 -3.05 -6.45 19.13
N TYR A 145 -2.07 -5.65 18.76
CA TYR A 145 -0.64 -5.83 19.08
C TYR A 145 -0.03 -7.13 18.50
N ASP A 146 -0.57 -7.58 17.35
CA ASP A 146 -0.06 -8.70 16.58
C ASP A 146 0.05 -8.32 15.09
N LEU A 147 0.77 -9.13 14.30
CA LEU A 147 0.88 -8.98 12.85
C LEU A 147 -0.50 -8.92 12.16
N LYS A 148 -1.44 -9.73 12.63
CA LYS A 148 -2.81 -9.78 12.11
C LYS A 148 -3.52 -8.42 12.24
N GLY A 149 -3.34 -7.73 13.37
CA GLY A 149 -3.92 -6.42 13.60
C GLY A 149 -3.35 -5.35 12.68
N ILE A 150 -2.03 -5.39 12.42
CA ILE A 150 -1.40 -4.50 11.43
C ILE A 150 -1.99 -4.76 10.04
N ILE A 151 -2.04 -6.04 9.61
CA ILE A 151 -2.55 -6.43 8.30
C ILE A 151 -4.00 -5.95 8.12
N LEU A 152 -4.89 -6.24 9.09
CA LEU A 152 -6.31 -5.83 9.01
C LEU A 152 -6.46 -4.31 8.93
N SER A 153 -5.67 -3.57 9.72
CA SER A 153 -5.69 -2.12 9.70
C SER A 153 -5.19 -1.55 8.36
N ASN A 154 -4.13 -2.13 7.79
CA ASN A 154 -3.59 -1.70 6.51
C ASN A 154 -4.51 -2.04 5.33
N LEU A 155 -5.21 -3.18 5.36
CA LEU A 155 -6.19 -3.55 4.34
C LEU A 155 -7.31 -2.51 4.21
N TRP A 156 -7.73 -1.90 5.31
CA TRP A 156 -8.71 -0.81 5.30
C TRP A 156 -8.31 0.34 4.37
N PHE A 157 -7.02 0.68 4.33
CA PHE A 157 -6.50 1.78 3.51
C PHE A 157 -6.09 1.32 2.11
N CYS A 158 -5.51 0.12 2.01
CA CYS A 158 -4.93 -0.37 0.76
C CYS A 158 -5.98 -0.87 -0.23
N ILE A 159 -7.05 -1.54 0.24
CA ILE A 159 -8.08 -2.08 -0.66
C ILE A 159 -8.77 -0.99 -1.47
N PRO A 160 -9.29 0.13 -0.89
CA PRO A 160 -9.92 1.18 -1.69
C PRO A 160 -8.97 1.81 -2.71
N PHE A 161 -7.71 2.00 -2.34
CA PHE A 161 -6.70 2.55 -3.23
C PHE A 161 -6.42 1.62 -4.42
N ALA A 162 -6.12 0.36 -4.14
CA ALA A 162 -5.85 -0.63 -5.18
C ALA A 162 -7.08 -0.87 -6.08
N ALA A 163 -8.28 -0.93 -5.49
CA ALA A 163 -9.52 -1.11 -6.25
C ALA A 163 -9.78 0.06 -7.21
N MET A 164 -9.45 1.29 -6.82
CA MET A 164 -9.53 2.45 -7.71
C MET A 164 -8.58 2.29 -8.91
N MET A 165 -7.32 1.92 -8.67
CA MET A 165 -6.35 1.70 -9.74
C MET A 165 -6.76 0.56 -10.66
N MET A 166 -7.23 -0.55 -10.10
CA MET A 166 -7.67 -1.71 -10.87
C MET A 166 -8.97 -1.46 -11.63
N SER A 167 -9.89 -0.66 -11.07
CA SER A 167 -11.08 -0.24 -11.79
C SER A 167 -10.75 0.63 -13.00
N ALA A 168 -9.75 1.51 -12.88
CA ALA A 168 -9.24 2.29 -14.01
C ALA A 168 -8.61 1.39 -15.08
N ALA A 169 -7.77 0.43 -14.66
CA ALA A 169 -7.16 -0.55 -15.56
C ALA A 169 -8.23 -1.38 -16.31
N LEU A 170 -9.21 -1.90 -15.58
CA LEU A 170 -10.30 -2.67 -16.19
C LEU A 170 -11.15 -1.83 -17.14
N SER A 171 -11.31 -0.53 -16.90
CA SER A 171 -12.05 0.37 -17.78
C SER A 171 -11.37 0.55 -19.15
N SER A 172 -10.08 0.30 -19.26
CA SER A 172 -9.34 0.34 -20.53
C SER A 172 -9.57 -0.91 -21.41
N VAL A 173 -10.08 -1.99 -20.82
CA VAL A 173 -10.41 -3.23 -21.56
C VAL A 173 -11.72 -3.03 -22.31
N ASN A 174 -11.68 -3.14 -23.64
CA ASN A 174 -12.86 -2.97 -24.47
C ASN A 174 -13.86 -4.13 -24.24
N ASP A 175 -15.12 -3.81 -24.04
CA ASP A 175 -16.18 -4.80 -23.85
C ASP A 175 -16.29 -5.78 -25.02
N SER A 176 -15.99 -5.34 -26.24
CA SER A 176 -16.02 -6.19 -27.44
C SER A 176 -15.07 -7.40 -27.36
N TYR A 177 -13.94 -7.29 -26.65
CA TYR A 177 -13.04 -8.42 -26.45
C TYR A 177 -13.67 -9.49 -25.57
N VAL A 178 -14.37 -9.07 -24.53
CA VAL A 178 -15.07 -9.97 -23.62
C VAL A 178 -16.28 -10.60 -24.29
N GLU A 179 -17.06 -9.81 -25.01
CA GLU A 179 -18.25 -10.27 -25.76
C GLU A 179 -17.87 -11.27 -26.84
N SER A 180 -16.93 -10.95 -27.71
CA SER A 180 -16.46 -11.85 -28.78
C SER A 180 -15.93 -13.18 -28.24
N ALA A 181 -15.20 -13.16 -27.12
CA ALA A 181 -14.72 -14.39 -26.51
C ALA A 181 -15.88 -15.22 -25.92
N ARG A 182 -16.87 -14.57 -25.35
CA ARG A 182 -18.07 -15.23 -24.82
C ARG A 182 -18.92 -15.83 -25.94
N ASP A 183 -19.06 -15.13 -27.05
CA ASP A 183 -19.77 -15.60 -28.23
C ASP A 183 -19.06 -16.80 -28.89
N ALA A 184 -17.72 -16.84 -28.83
CA ALA A 184 -16.90 -17.98 -29.22
C ALA A 184 -16.96 -19.17 -28.24
N GLY A 185 -17.77 -19.08 -27.14
CA GLY A 185 -17.96 -20.17 -26.17
C GLY A 185 -16.90 -20.22 -25.05
N CYS A 186 -16.02 -19.21 -24.92
CA CYS A 186 -15.04 -19.16 -23.84
C CYS A 186 -15.69 -19.09 -22.46
N SER A 187 -15.14 -19.83 -21.50
CA SER A 187 -15.56 -19.72 -20.10
C SER A 187 -15.11 -18.37 -19.47
N TRP A 188 -15.73 -17.97 -18.36
CA TRP A 188 -15.27 -16.78 -17.61
C TRP A 188 -13.82 -16.89 -17.13
N ARG A 189 -13.34 -18.10 -16.85
CA ARG A 189 -11.93 -18.33 -16.48
C ARG A 189 -11.00 -18.05 -17.65
N ASP A 190 -11.38 -18.47 -18.87
CA ASP A 190 -10.59 -18.19 -20.08
C ASP A 190 -10.56 -16.70 -20.38
N VAL A 191 -11.71 -16.01 -20.28
CA VAL A 191 -11.79 -14.55 -20.46
C VAL A 191 -10.89 -13.85 -19.44
N LEU A 192 -10.95 -14.24 -18.17
CA LEU A 192 -10.12 -13.65 -17.11
C LEU A 192 -8.63 -13.89 -17.36
N CYS A 193 -8.22 -15.16 -17.59
CA CYS A 193 -6.81 -15.52 -17.66
C CYS A 193 -6.16 -15.17 -18.98
N ARG A 194 -6.91 -15.19 -20.11
CA ARG A 194 -6.34 -15.00 -21.47
C ARG A 194 -6.59 -13.61 -22.04
N ILE A 195 -7.54 -12.84 -21.48
CA ILE A 195 -7.89 -11.50 -21.98
C ILE A 195 -7.66 -10.44 -20.92
N ILE A 196 -8.38 -10.52 -19.80
CA ILE A 196 -8.38 -9.44 -18.81
C ILE A 196 -7.03 -9.32 -18.12
N LEU A 197 -6.50 -10.40 -17.55
CA LEU A 197 -5.21 -10.38 -16.85
C LEU A 197 -4.05 -9.95 -17.76
N PRO A 198 -3.89 -10.47 -18.98
CA PRO A 198 -2.83 -10.02 -19.87
C PRO A 198 -2.95 -8.55 -20.31
N LEU A 199 -4.16 -8.00 -20.37
CA LEU A 199 -4.35 -6.59 -20.72
C LEU A 199 -4.12 -5.65 -19.53
N THR A 200 -4.34 -6.12 -18.29
CA THR A 200 -4.29 -5.28 -17.08
C THR A 200 -3.07 -5.55 -16.19
N TYR A 201 -2.23 -6.56 -16.49
CA TYR A 201 -1.14 -6.98 -15.58
C TYR A 201 -0.16 -5.85 -15.24
N LYS A 202 0.11 -4.92 -16.16
CA LYS A 202 1.02 -3.79 -15.91
C LYS A 202 0.46 -2.87 -14.82
N ASP A 203 -0.82 -2.57 -14.88
CA ASP A 203 -1.49 -1.72 -13.89
C ASP A 203 -1.61 -2.43 -12.54
N VAL A 204 -1.80 -3.76 -12.54
CA VAL A 204 -1.76 -4.60 -11.34
C VAL A 204 -0.38 -4.53 -10.69
N ILE A 205 0.72 -4.66 -11.46
CA ILE A 205 2.09 -4.55 -10.95
C ILE A 205 2.35 -3.14 -10.41
N VAL A 206 1.92 -2.10 -11.10
CA VAL A 206 2.05 -0.71 -10.63
C VAL A 206 1.33 -0.52 -9.30
N SER A 207 0.09 -1.00 -9.19
CA SER A 207 -0.68 -0.96 -7.94
C SER A 207 0.02 -1.71 -6.80
N ALA A 208 0.51 -2.92 -7.07
CA ALA A 208 1.28 -3.72 -6.12
C ALA A 208 2.55 -2.99 -5.63
N THR A 209 3.27 -2.36 -6.55
CA THR A 209 4.48 -1.59 -6.25
C THR A 209 4.17 -0.41 -5.32
N PHE A 210 3.11 0.35 -5.58
CA PHE A 210 2.71 1.46 -4.71
C PHE A 210 2.35 0.99 -3.30
N ILE A 211 1.62 -0.13 -3.19
CA ILE A 211 1.27 -0.70 -1.87
C ILE A 211 2.54 -1.14 -1.15
N LEU A 212 3.40 -1.91 -1.82
CA LEU A 212 4.64 -2.41 -1.23
C LEU A 212 5.52 -1.28 -0.70
N MET A 213 5.75 -0.24 -1.51
CA MET A 213 6.53 0.93 -1.11
C MET A 213 5.90 1.63 0.11
N GLY A 214 4.59 1.77 0.12
CA GLY A 214 3.86 2.37 1.25
C GLY A 214 3.99 1.56 2.53
N GLN A 215 3.95 0.23 2.44
CA GLN A 215 4.04 -0.64 3.61
C GLN A 215 5.46 -0.74 4.17
N VAL A 216 6.49 -0.81 3.33
CA VAL A 216 7.89 -0.83 3.81
C VAL A 216 8.23 0.42 4.63
N GLY A 217 7.67 1.58 4.26
CA GLY A 217 7.83 2.84 4.99
C GLY A 217 6.77 3.11 6.05
N ALA A 218 5.86 2.16 6.33
CA ALA A 218 4.76 2.38 7.27
C ALA A 218 5.25 2.60 8.70
N PHE A 219 4.69 3.60 9.38
CA PHE A 219 5.01 3.93 10.76
C PHE A 219 3.75 4.00 11.64
N THR A 220 2.78 4.83 11.28
CA THR A 220 1.65 5.19 12.16
C THR A 220 0.79 3.99 12.55
N ILE A 221 0.41 3.14 11.58
CA ILE A 221 -0.44 1.97 11.83
C ILE A 221 0.31 0.95 12.67
N PRO A 222 1.53 0.50 12.28
CA PRO A 222 2.29 -0.43 13.09
C PRO A 222 2.62 0.09 14.50
N TYR A 223 2.83 1.39 14.66
CA TYR A 223 3.10 2.00 15.96
C TYR A 223 1.91 1.89 16.92
N LEU A 224 0.67 2.00 16.39
CA LEU A 224 -0.56 1.95 17.18
C LEU A 224 -1.08 0.52 17.36
N THR A 225 -0.92 -0.36 16.37
CA THR A 225 -1.58 -1.67 16.35
C THR A 225 -0.62 -2.86 16.39
N GLY A 226 0.67 -2.62 16.20
CA GLY A 226 1.68 -3.67 16.09
C GLY A 226 2.24 -4.15 17.44
N PRO A 227 2.96 -5.29 17.42
CA PRO A 227 3.62 -5.84 18.60
C PRO A 227 4.83 -5.01 18.99
N ASN A 228 5.23 -5.14 20.27
CA ASN A 228 6.45 -4.52 20.78
C ASN A 228 7.73 -5.28 20.34
N ASN A 229 7.61 -6.55 19.99
CA ASN A 229 8.68 -7.38 19.47
C ASN A 229 8.09 -8.54 18.64
N PRO A 230 8.52 -8.75 17.38
CA PRO A 230 9.37 -7.86 16.60
C PRO A 230 8.69 -6.55 16.23
N LYS A 231 9.45 -5.47 16.11
CA LYS A 231 8.95 -4.17 15.64
C LYS A 231 9.11 -4.04 14.13
N MET A 232 8.26 -3.25 13.49
CA MET A 232 8.52 -2.86 12.11
C MET A 232 9.74 -1.94 12.03
N LEU A 233 10.44 -2.00 10.90
CA LEU A 233 11.69 -1.28 10.67
C LEU A 233 11.53 0.24 10.87
N GLY A 234 10.39 0.83 10.42
CA GLY A 234 10.10 2.25 10.63
C GLY A 234 10.05 2.66 12.11
N ILE A 235 9.51 1.79 12.97
CA ILE A 235 9.47 2.02 14.42
C ILE A 235 10.85 1.90 15.04
N LEU A 236 11.62 0.89 14.64
CA LEU A 236 12.99 0.69 15.10
C LEU A 236 13.88 1.89 14.76
N LEU A 237 13.77 2.39 13.52
CA LEU A 237 14.51 3.58 13.07
C LEU A 237 14.12 4.83 13.87
N TYR A 238 12.83 5.03 14.11
CA TYR A 238 12.33 6.16 14.90
C TYR A 238 12.89 6.14 16.35
N GLN A 239 12.92 4.97 16.98
CA GLN A 239 13.42 4.84 18.36
C GLN A 239 14.95 4.99 18.49
N ARG A 240 15.67 4.76 17.39
CA ARG A 240 17.15 4.91 17.36
C ARG A 240 17.60 6.24 16.76
N ALA A 241 16.66 7.06 16.26
CA ALA A 241 17.01 8.39 15.79
C ALA A 241 17.54 9.23 16.97
N PRO A 242 18.69 9.89 16.84
CA PRO A 242 19.19 10.79 17.87
C PRO A 242 18.20 11.96 18.05
N THR A 243 17.72 12.16 19.26
CA THR A 243 16.89 13.29 19.68
C THR A 243 17.75 14.55 19.79
#